data_45ae8c44d1ca03d1162fc9b4936e1f6c
#
_entry.id   45ae8c44d1ca03d1162fc9b4936e1f6c
#
_cell.length_a   1.000
_cell.length_b   1.000
_cell.length_c   1.000
_cell.angle_alpha   90.00
_cell.angle_beta   90.00
_cell.angle_gamma   90.00
#
_symmetry.space_group_name_H-M   'P 1'
#
loop_
_entity.id
_entity.type
_entity.pdbx_description
1 polymer ?
#
loop_
_entity_poly.entity_id
_entity_poly.type
_entity_poly.pdbx_seq_one_letter_code
_entity_poly.pdbx_strand_id
1 'polypeptide(L)'
;LRQSPPLVHSFRGLLSILTVVAVSACSSGQTSLPTVEPAATAPAFPVFRPSDPRERRLANLRQLTDGGENAEAYFSFDGKALIFQSTRPPFQCDQIFVMDLLGRHLRLLSTGLGRTTCAYFYPDGRRFLYASTHAGNPACPPPPDRSQGYVWALDPNYEIYWASLDDLTPRPLTRTPGYDAEATISPRGDRIVFTSVRDGDLELYTMKLDGSDVRRITHAPGYDGGAFFSPQGDKIVWRASRPQGEELEDYRRLLAQGLIRPSKLEIFVANADGSDVRQITANGAANFAPFFHPSGEKVIFCSNLADPRSRNFDLYLIDLDGANLERVTYFEDFDGFPMFSPDGTTLVFASNRFNSQPFETNIFLADWVENTAPRGND
;
A
#
# COMPACT_ATOMS: atom_id res chain seq x y z
N LEU A 1 43.73 -43.21 12.56
CA LEU A 1 44.70 -42.70 13.54
C LEU A 1 44.03 -41.65 14.41
N ARG A 2 43.78 -42.13 15.60
CA ARG A 2 43.47 -41.54 16.89
C ARG A 2 44.36 -40.31 17.21
N GLN A 3 43.81 -39.30 17.87
CA GLN A 3 44.10 -38.99 19.27
C GLN A 3 43.25 -37.85 19.79
N SER A 4 42.71 -38.08 20.99
CA SER A 4 41.88 -37.22 21.85
C SER A 4 42.77 -36.49 22.90
N PRO A 5 42.17 -35.69 23.81
CA PRO A 5 42.68 -34.41 24.34
C PRO A 5 43.46 -34.56 25.66
N PRO A 6 43.75 -33.47 26.37
CA PRO A 6 43.70 -33.60 27.81
C PRO A 6 42.88 -32.55 28.56
N LEU A 7 42.41 -33.01 29.66
CA LEU A 7 41.66 -32.49 30.77
C LEU A 7 42.50 -31.62 31.75
N VAL A 8 41.78 -30.74 32.48
CA VAL A 8 41.79 -30.48 33.95
C VAL A 8 42.87 -29.49 34.49
N HIS A 9 42.49 -28.42 35.20
CA HIS A 9 42.44 -28.44 36.67
C HIS A 9 41.76 -27.19 37.28
N SER A 10 40.91 -27.50 38.24
CA SER A 10 40.26 -26.62 39.22
C SER A 10 41.26 -26.06 40.23
N PHE A 11 41.09 -24.83 40.69
CA PHE A 11 41.52 -24.43 42.03
C PHE A 11 40.50 -23.50 42.67
N ARG A 12 40.00 -23.98 43.82
CA ARG A 12 39.24 -23.20 44.82
C ARG A 12 40.24 -22.40 45.68
N GLY A 13 39.85 -21.19 46.01
CA GLY A 13 40.52 -20.41 47.06
C GLY A 13 39.54 -19.47 47.73
N LEU A 14 39.02 -19.88 48.89
CA LEU A 14 38.38 -19.00 49.86
C LEU A 14 39.43 -18.11 50.50
N LEU A 15 39.12 -16.81 50.70
CA LEU A 15 39.61 -16.10 51.86
C LEU A 15 38.63 -14.96 52.25
N SER A 16 38.25 -15.05 53.53
CA SER A 16 37.37 -14.12 54.26
C SER A 16 38.15 -12.93 54.83
N ILE A 17 37.38 -11.93 55.34
CA ILE A 17 37.67 -10.97 56.40
C ILE A 17 38.20 -9.60 55.90
N LEU A 18 37.53 -8.48 56.11
CA LEU A 18 37.32 -7.74 57.34
C LEU A 18 36.41 -6.52 57.12
N THR A 19 35.49 -6.37 58.01
CA THR A 19 34.60 -5.22 58.17
C THR A 19 35.38 -4.00 58.66
N VAL A 20 35.28 -2.88 57.97
CA VAL A 20 35.58 -1.55 58.57
C VAL A 20 34.35 -0.66 58.42
N VAL A 21 33.72 -0.38 59.52
CA VAL A 21 32.64 0.61 59.64
C VAL A 21 33.29 1.99 59.64
N ALA A 22 33.06 2.77 58.64
CA ALA A 22 33.32 4.22 58.65
C ALA A 22 31.97 4.94 58.61
N VAL A 23 31.63 5.53 59.72
CA VAL A 23 30.53 6.50 59.85
C VAL A 23 31.00 7.81 59.21
N SER A 24 30.36 8.18 58.11
CA SER A 24 30.50 9.52 57.54
C SER A 24 29.13 10.19 57.46
N ALA A 25 29.15 11.42 57.89
CA ALA A 25 28.01 12.29 58.13
C ALA A 25 27.12 12.52 56.90
N CYS A 26 25.82 12.52 57.13
CA CYS A 26 24.81 13.03 56.21
C CYS A 26 25.07 14.48 55.81
N SER A 27 25.40 14.74 54.57
CA SER A 27 25.12 16.02 53.92
C SER A 27 23.87 15.80 53.04
N SER A 28 22.79 16.48 53.36
CA SER A 28 21.53 16.51 52.62
C SER A 28 21.74 17.26 51.29
N GLY A 29 22.22 16.52 50.28
CA GLY A 29 22.12 16.97 48.87
C GLY A 29 20.73 16.65 48.35
N GLN A 30 19.89 17.66 48.17
CA GLN A 30 18.66 17.55 47.38
C GLN A 30 19.06 17.25 45.91
N THR A 31 19.00 15.98 45.53
CA THR A 31 18.97 15.58 44.10
C THR A 31 17.60 15.98 43.55
N SER A 32 17.54 17.08 42.83
CA SER A 32 16.40 17.39 41.98
C SER A 32 16.22 16.22 40.96
N LEU A 33 15.07 15.55 41.03
CA LEU A 33 14.64 14.60 40.00
C LEU A 33 14.68 15.31 38.64
N PRO A 34 15.18 14.67 37.60
CA PRO A 34 15.10 15.24 36.27
C PRO A 34 13.62 15.46 35.94
N THR A 35 13.27 16.71 35.64
CA THR A 35 11.98 17.06 35.06
C THR A 35 11.90 16.33 33.73
N VAL A 36 11.06 15.29 33.66
CA VAL A 36 10.66 14.67 32.40
C VAL A 36 9.88 15.76 31.62
N GLU A 37 10.50 16.33 30.60
CA GLU A 37 9.73 17.14 29.63
C GLU A 37 8.53 16.32 29.18
N PRO A 38 7.31 16.88 29.18
CA PRO A 38 6.16 16.17 28.66
C PRO A 38 6.48 15.83 27.21
N ALA A 39 6.40 14.54 26.88
CA ALA A 39 6.51 14.06 25.49
C ALA A 39 5.61 14.94 24.62
N ALA A 40 6.18 15.46 23.52
CA ALA A 40 5.42 16.28 22.58
C ALA A 40 4.12 15.54 22.27
N THR A 41 2.99 16.16 22.57
CA THR A 41 1.67 15.58 22.29
C THR A 41 1.60 15.36 20.80
N ALA A 42 1.35 14.10 20.37
CA ALA A 42 1.16 13.77 18.98
C ALA A 42 0.15 14.75 18.34
N PRO A 43 0.39 15.23 17.12
CA PRO A 43 -0.50 16.21 16.49
C PRO A 43 -1.94 15.67 16.45
N ALA A 44 -2.90 16.54 16.79
CA ALA A 44 -4.31 16.19 16.64
C ALA A 44 -4.66 16.22 15.15
N PHE A 45 -5.05 15.08 14.59
CA PHE A 45 -5.49 15.00 13.19
C PHE A 45 -6.95 15.45 13.00
N PRO A 46 -7.30 15.95 11.80
CA PRO A 46 -6.43 16.21 10.64
C PRO A 46 -5.58 17.48 10.80
N VAL A 47 -4.38 17.46 10.21
CA VAL A 47 -3.55 18.65 10.11
C VAL A 47 -3.74 19.29 8.75
N PHE A 48 -4.25 20.53 8.68
CA PHE A 48 -4.34 21.27 7.42
C PHE A 48 -2.95 21.67 6.94
N ARG A 49 -2.69 21.43 5.65
CA ARG A 49 -1.41 21.70 5.01
C ARG A 49 -1.58 22.68 3.83
N PRO A 50 -0.57 23.50 3.53
CA PRO A 50 -0.60 24.33 2.32
C PRO A 50 -0.58 23.45 1.07
N SER A 51 -1.36 23.83 0.04
CA SER A 51 -1.33 23.22 -1.28
C SER A 51 -0.37 24.00 -2.19
N ASP A 52 0.24 23.33 -3.17
CA ASP A 52 0.97 24.00 -4.25
C ASP A 52 -0.04 24.75 -5.15
N PRO A 53 0.21 26.02 -5.53
CA PRO A 53 -0.71 26.78 -6.41
C PRO A 53 -0.96 26.13 -7.77
N ARG A 54 -0.09 25.23 -8.22
CA ARG A 54 -0.25 24.45 -9.46
C ARG A 54 -1.28 23.33 -9.31
N GLU A 55 -1.52 22.84 -8.08
CA GLU A 55 -2.46 21.74 -7.76
C GLU A 55 -3.91 22.25 -7.73
N ARG A 56 -4.39 22.71 -8.89
CA ARG A 56 -5.70 23.38 -9.01
C ARG A 56 -6.89 22.48 -8.73
N ARG A 57 -6.70 21.16 -8.81
CA ARG A 57 -7.71 20.16 -8.52
C ARG A 57 -7.88 19.89 -7.03
N LEU A 58 -6.95 20.33 -6.20
CA LEU A 58 -6.90 20.06 -4.78
C LEU A 58 -7.14 21.31 -3.94
N ALA A 59 -8.08 21.23 -3.01
CA ALA A 59 -8.33 22.27 -2.01
C ALA A 59 -8.34 21.64 -0.61
N ASN A 60 -8.14 22.47 0.41
CA ASN A 60 -8.23 22.04 1.83
C ASN A 60 -7.43 20.76 2.13
N LEU A 61 -6.15 20.72 1.73
CA LEU A 61 -5.27 19.59 1.93
C LEU A 61 -5.13 19.25 3.42
N ARG A 62 -5.40 18.01 3.80
CA ARG A 62 -5.42 17.50 5.17
C ARG A 62 -4.54 16.26 5.29
N GLN A 63 -3.56 16.29 6.16
CA GLN A 63 -2.76 15.12 6.53
C GLN A 63 -3.49 14.35 7.64
N LEU A 64 -3.63 13.03 7.48
CA LEU A 64 -4.37 12.15 8.39
C LEU A 64 -3.48 11.23 9.22
N THR A 65 -2.23 11.02 8.81
CA THR A 65 -1.27 10.15 9.51
C THR A 65 0.05 10.86 9.68
N ASP A 66 0.86 10.41 10.64
CA ASP A 66 2.21 10.87 10.92
C ASP A 66 3.05 9.66 11.34
N GLY A 67 4.22 9.49 10.73
CA GLY A 67 5.12 8.38 10.99
C GLY A 67 4.72 7.05 10.33
N GLY A 68 5.74 6.25 10.01
CA GLY A 68 5.61 4.98 9.33
C GLY A 68 5.47 5.11 7.80
N GLU A 69 5.32 3.98 7.14
CA GLU A 69 5.02 3.92 5.72
C GLU A 69 3.52 3.61 5.57
N ASN A 70 2.73 4.61 5.17
CA ASN A 70 1.27 4.50 5.01
C ASN A 70 0.92 4.59 3.54
N ALA A 71 0.15 3.64 3.02
CA ALA A 71 -0.20 3.58 1.61
C ALA A 71 -1.56 2.91 1.37
N GLU A 72 -2.05 2.99 0.14
CA GLU A 72 -3.25 2.29 -0.33
C GLU A 72 -4.46 2.52 0.58
N ALA A 73 -4.76 3.81 0.85
CA ALA A 73 -5.93 4.18 1.61
C ALA A 73 -7.17 4.24 0.71
N TYR A 74 -8.18 3.45 1.06
CA TYR A 74 -9.40 3.31 0.28
C TYR A 74 -10.63 3.60 1.13
N PHE A 75 -11.58 4.34 0.54
CA PHE A 75 -12.83 4.69 1.21
C PHE A 75 -13.72 3.47 1.43
N SER A 76 -14.46 3.48 2.55
CA SER A 76 -15.67 2.67 2.68
C SER A 76 -16.75 3.13 1.68
N PHE A 77 -17.65 2.23 1.28
CA PHE A 77 -18.71 2.53 0.31
C PHE A 77 -19.69 3.63 0.77
N ASP A 78 -19.81 3.85 2.09
CA ASP A 78 -20.56 4.96 2.66
C ASP A 78 -19.74 6.25 2.83
N GLY A 79 -18.46 6.24 2.44
CA GLY A 79 -17.55 7.39 2.46
C GLY A 79 -17.14 7.85 3.87
N LYS A 80 -17.31 7.04 4.95
CA LYS A 80 -17.06 7.49 6.32
C LYS A 80 -15.77 7.01 6.95
N ALA A 81 -15.12 6.02 6.36
CA ALA A 81 -13.90 5.42 6.85
C ALA A 81 -12.89 5.21 5.73
N LEU A 82 -11.62 5.12 6.12
CA LEU A 82 -10.50 4.70 5.27
C LEU A 82 -9.91 3.41 5.82
N ILE A 83 -9.70 2.42 4.93
CA ILE A 83 -8.89 1.24 5.19
C ILE A 83 -7.56 1.42 4.46
N PHE A 84 -6.44 1.10 5.10
CA PHE A 84 -5.12 1.33 4.52
C PHE A 84 -4.09 0.38 5.09
N GLN A 85 -2.97 0.20 4.38
CA GLN A 85 -1.80 -0.51 4.89
C GLN A 85 -0.82 0.44 5.53
N SER A 86 -0.14 -0.04 6.58
CA SER A 86 0.85 0.74 7.29
C SER A 86 1.92 -0.13 7.93
N THR A 87 3.19 0.25 7.74
CA THR A 87 4.33 -0.23 8.52
C THR A 87 4.59 0.77 9.64
N ARG A 88 4.18 0.45 10.84
CA ARG A 88 4.38 1.27 12.07
C ARG A 88 4.67 0.42 13.28
N PRO A 89 5.39 0.94 14.29
CA PRO A 89 5.63 0.19 15.52
C PRO A 89 4.33 -0.33 16.16
N PRO A 90 4.30 -1.60 16.68
CA PRO A 90 5.44 -2.50 16.81
C PRO A 90 5.74 -3.37 15.58
N PHE A 91 5.02 -3.20 14.47
CA PHE A 91 5.11 -4.06 13.28
C PHE A 91 6.34 -3.71 12.44
N GLN A 92 6.93 -4.74 11.85
CA GLN A 92 8.12 -4.63 10.98
C GLN A 92 7.77 -4.62 9.49
N CYS A 93 6.53 -4.93 9.14
CA CYS A 93 5.99 -4.84 7.79
C CYS A 93 4.51 -4.50 7.82
N ASP A 94 3.97 -4.23 6.64
CA ASP A 94 2.62 -3.72 6.47
C ASP A 94 1.58 -4.55 7.17
N GLN A 95 0.68 -3.86 7.87
CA GLN A 95 -0.53 -4.36 8.47
C GLN A 95 -1.71 -3.48 8.04
N ILE A 96 -2.91 -4.03 8.09
CA ILE A 96 -4.12 -3.31 7.69
C ILE A 96 -4.74 -2.59 8.88
N PHE A 97 -5.02 -1.32 8.66
CA PHE A 97 -5.66 -0.43 9.64
C PHE A 97 -6.92 0.21 9.04
N VAL A 98 -7.78 0.68 9.93
CA VAL A 98 -8.94 1.52 9.62
C VAL A 98 -8.91 2.79 10.47
N MET A 99 -9.38 3.90 9.92
CA MET A 99 -9.58 5.18 10.63
C MET A 99 -10.79 5.93 10.06
N ASP A 100 -11.27 6.94 10.78
CA ASP A 100 -12.25 7.91 10.24
C ASP A 100 -11.58 8.94 9.33
N LEU A 101 -12.36 9.77 8.64
CA LEU A 101 -11.84 10.82 7.73
C LEU A 101 -11.16 11.99 8.45
N LEU A 102 -11.13 11.95 9.76
CA LEU A 102 -10.38 12.89 10.58
C LEU A 102 -9.06 12.31 11.11
N GLY A 103 -8.66 11.11 10.64
CA GLY A 103 -7.46 10.42 11.10
C GLY A 103 -7.56 9.86 12.52
N ARG A 104 -8.79 9.73 13.06
CA ARG A 104 -9.07 9.25 14.42
C ARG A 104 -9.61 7.83 14.39
N HIS A 105 -9.77 7.23 15.58
CA HIS A 105 -10.27 5.86 15.74
C HIS A 105 -9.43 4.81 15.02
N LEU A 106 -8.11 5.06 14.94
CA LEU A 106 -7.16 4.14 14.33
C LEU A 106 -7.23 2.77 14.99
N ARG A 107 -7.51 1.72 14.19
CA ARG A 107 -7.63 0.35 14.67
C ARG A 107 -6.95 -0.63 13.70
N LEU A 108 -6.17 -1.57 14.25
CA LEU A 108 -5.63 -2.71 13.50
C LEU A 108 -6.77 -3.65 13.10
N LEU A 109 -6.78 -4.09 11.86
CA LEU A 109 -7.76 -5.04 11.30
C LEU A 109 -7.15 -6.40 10.95
N SER A 110 -5.87 -6.43 10.55
CA SER A 110 -5.16 -7.68 10.23
C SER A 110 -4.63 -8.37 11.50
N THR A 111 -4.07 -9.56 11.32
CA THR A 111 -3.64 -10.41 12.44
C THR A 111 -2.43 -9.89 13.20
N GLY A 112 -1.68 -8.94 12.66
CA GLY A 112 -0.37 -8.54 13.17
C GLY A 112 0.77 -9.50 12.78
N LEU A 113 0.46 -10.54 12.02
CA LEU A 113 1.41 -11.56 11.57
C LEU A 113 1.61 -11.47 10.05
N GLY A 114 2.80 -11.87 9.59
CA GLY A 114 3.18 -11.82 8.18
C GLY A 114 3.18 -10.40 7.63
N ARG A 115 3.13 -10.27 6.31
CA ARG A 115 2.88 -9.02 5.59
C ARG A 115 1.47 -9.02 5.05
N THR A 116 0.78 -7.89 5.16
CA THR A 116 -0.57 -7.69 4.62
C THR A 116 -0.59 -6.51 3.67
N THR A 117 -1.44 -6.56 2.64
CA THR A 117 -1.53 -5.48 1.64
C THR A 117 -2.93 -5.43 1.01
N CYS A 118 -3.21 -4.35 0.27
CA CYS A 118 -4.34 -4.23 -0.66
C CYS A 118 -5.69 -4.59 0.01
N ALA A 119 -6.02 -3.89 1.09
CA ALA A 119 -7.30 -4.11 1.76
C ALA A 119 -8.41 -3.32 1.08
N TYR A 120 -9.63 -3.86 1.07
CA TYR A 120 -10.79 -3.20 0.50
C TYR A 120 -12.07 -3.52 1.27
N PHE A 121 -12.98 -2.55 1.38
CA PHE A 121 -14.27 -2.77 2.04
C PHE A 121 -15.26 -3.53 1.16
N TYR A 122 -16.12 -4.33 1.80
CA TYR A 122 -17.34 -4.82 1.16
C TYR A 122 -18.43 -3.74 1.14
N PRO A 123 -19.34 -3.75 0.14
CA PRO A 123 -20.44 -2.76 0.08
C PRO A 123 -21.40 -2.84 1.25
N ASP A 124 -21.38 -3.91 2.04
CA ASP A 124 -22.25 -4.06 3.22
C ASP A 124 -21.80 -3.19 4.42
N GLY A 125 -20.66 -2.52 4.33
CA GLY A 125 -20.09 -1.68 5.38
C GLY A 125 -19.67 -2.42 6.65
N ARG A 126 -19.62 -3.76 6.62
CA ARG A 126 -19.29 -4.62 7.77
C ARG A 126 -18.07 -5.49 7.54
N ARG A 127 -17.83 -5.90 6.31
CA ARG A 127 -16.73 -6.79 5.93
C ARG A 127 -15.65 -6.03 5.19
N PHE A 128 -14.46 -6.57 5.23
CA PHE A 128 -13.31 -6.14 4.43
C PHE A 128 -12.54 -7.37 3.96
N LEU A 129 -11.77 -7.20 2.89
CA LEU A 129 -10.80 -8.18 2.41
C LEU A 129 -9.40 -7.59 2.45
N TYR A 130 -8.39 -8.45 2.40
CA TYR A 130 -6.98 -8.09 2.30
C TYR A 130 -6.15 -9.28 1.84
N ALA A 131 -4.99 -9.04 1.24
CA ALA A 131 -4.01 -10.08 0.96
C ALA A 131 -3.01 -10.21 2.12
N SER A 132 -2.58 -11.44 2.43
CA SER A 132 -1.67 -11.67 3.55
C SER A 132 -0.87 -12.96 3.40
N THR A 133 0.38 -12.93 3.91
CA THR A 133 1.26 -14.10 3.99
C THR A 133 1.11 -14.88 5.31
N HIS A 134 0.32 -14.39 6.28
CA HIS A 134 0.33 -14.83 7.68
C HIS A 134 0.12 -16.34 7.90
N ALA A 135 -0.66 -16.99 7.03
CA ALA A 135 -0.95 -18.43 7.20
C ALA A 135 0.19 -19.33 6.70
N GLY A 136 0.90 -18.93 5.66
CA GLY A 136 2.06 -19.65 5.13
C GLY A 136 3.38 -19.22 5.80
N ASN A 137 3.50 -17.94 6.13
CA ASN A 137 4.64 -17.38 6.85
C ASN A 137 4.19 -16.28 7.83
N PRO A 138 4.16 -16.54 9.14
CA PRO A 138 3.77 -15.55 10.12
C PRO A 138 4.84 -14.48 10.40
N ALA A 139 6.07 -14.68 9.95
CA ALA A 139 7.13 -13.67 10.07
C ALA A 139 7.01 -12.63 8.97
N CYS A 140 7.56 -11.42 9.21
CA CYS A 140 7.71 -10.42 8.16
C CYS A 140 8.68 -10.94 7.09
N PRO A 141 8.29 -11.05 5.81
CA PRO A 141 9.19 -11.48 4.75
C PRO A 141 10.36 -10.49 4.58
N PRO A 142 11.57 -10.98 4.32
CA PRO A 142 12.69 -10.11 4.04
C PRO A 142 12.45 -9.29 2.75
N PRO A 143 13.06 -8.11 2.61
CA PRO A 143 13.02 -7.37 1.35
C PRO A 143 13.65 -8.20 0.23
N PRO A 144 13.19 -8.05 -1.02
CA PRO A 144 13.74 -8.77 -2.16
C PRO A 144 15.21 -8.39 -2.41
N ASP A 145 15.97 -9.32 -2.97
CA ASP A 145 17.32 -9.02 -3.45
C ASP A 145 17.24 -8.02 -4.63
N ARG A 146 17.85 -6.85 -4.45
CA ARG A 146 17.89 -5.76 -5.43
C ARG A 146 19.17 -5.73 -6.26
N SER A 147 19.98 -6.79 -6.23
CA SER A 147 21.21 -6.89 -7.05
C SER A 147 20.92 -6.79 -8.55
N GLN A 148 19.72 -7.15 -8.98
CA GLN A 148 19.23 -7.04 -10.35
C GLN A 148 18.44 -5.73 -10.63
N GLY A 149 18.54 -4.74 -9.74
CA GLY A 149 17.79 -3.47 -9.81
C GLY A 149 16.52 -3.48 -8.97
N TYR A 150 15.64 -2.51 -9.24
CA TYR A 150 14.37 -2.41 -8.50
C TYR A 150 13.39 -3.49 -8.96
N VAL A 151 13.00 -4.36 -8.06
CA VAL A 151 12.08 -5.47 -8.29
C VAL A 151 11.08 -5.59 -7.12
N TRP A 152 9.89 -6.12 -7.42
CA TRP A 152 8.91 -6.54 -6.42
C TRP A 152 8.97 -8.06 -6.25
N ALA A 153 8.83 -8.52 -5.00
CA ALA A 153 8.69 -9.94 -4.68
C ALA A 153 7.22 -10.36 -4.77
N LEU A 154 7.00 -11.49 -5.41
CA LEU A 154 5.72 -12.20 -5.44
C LEU A 154 5.82 -13.34 -4.41
N ASP A 155 5.55 -13.03 -3.14
CA ASP A 155 5.63 -14.05 -2.10
C ASP A 155 4.53 -15.10 -2.33
N PRO A 156 4.89 -16.40 -2.49
CA PRO A 156 3.93 -17.46 -2.79
C PRO A 156 2.97 -17.80 -1.62
N ASN A 157 3.17 -17.19 -0.47
CA ASN A 157 2.28 -17.32 0.68
C ASN A 157 1.15 -16.29 0.71
N TYR A 158 1.12 -15.35 -0.25
CA TYR A 158 0.00 -14.41 -0.33
C TYR A 158 -1.28 -15.10 -0.76
N GLU A 159 -2.27 -15.01 0.11
CA GLU A 159 -3.65 -15.42 -0.12
C GLU A 159 -4.60 -14.28 0.23
N ILE A 160 -5.77 -14.27 -0.37
CA ILE A 160 -6.81 -13.28 -0.10
C ILE A 160 -7.70 -13.79 1.03
N TYR A 161 -7.90 -12.95 2.03
CA TYR A 161 -8.75 -13.21 3.19
C TYR A 161 -9.85 -12.17 3.30
N TRP A 162 -10.96 -12.53 3.93
CA TRP A 162 -11.94 -11.58 4.41
C TRP A 162 -12.16 -11.75 5.91
N ALA A 163 -12.58 -10.67 6.56
CA ALA A 163 -13.03 -10.66 7.95
C ALA A 163 -14.15 -9.64 8.12
N SER A 164 -14.81 -9.61 9.27
CA SER A 164 -15.77 -8.57 9.60
C SER A 164 -15.18 -7.59 10.63
N LEU A 165 -15.71 -6.36 10.65
CA LEU A 165 -15.30 -5.36 11.63
C LEU A 165 -15.64 -5.76 13.08
N ASP A 166 -16.61 -6.67 13.27
CA ASP A 166 -17.02 -7.19 14.57
C ASP A 166 -16.27 -8.47 14.96
N ASP A 167 -15.77 -9.23 13.95
CA ASP A 167 -15.00 -10.47 14.14
C ASP A 167 -13.82 -10.48 13.17
N LEU A 168 -12.63 -10.14 13.69
CA LEU A 168 -11.40 -10.04 12.91
C LEU A 168 -10.77 -11.39 12.53
N THR A 169 -11.48 -12.51 12.76
CA THR A 169 -11.01 -13.85 12.37
C THR A 169 -10.89 -13.95 10.85
N PRO A 170 -9.68 -14.17 10.30
CA PRO A 170 -9.47 -14.25 8.86
C PRO A 170 -10.14 -15.50 8.27
N ARG A 171 -10.86 -15.33 7.17
CA ARG A 171 -11.44 -16.42 6.38
C ARG A 171 -10.89 -16.36 4.96
N PRO A 172 -10.18 -17.38 4.50
CA PRO A 172 -9.55 -17.36 3.18
C PRO A 172 -10.59 -17.43 2.07
N LEU A 173 -10.37 -16.60 1.04
CA LEU A 173 -11.09 -16.63 -0.24
C LEU A 173 -10.30 -17.43 -1.29
N THR A 174 -8.96 -17.43 -1.19
CA THR A 174 -8.07 -18.20 -2.07
C THR A 174 -7.25 -19.20 -1.27
N ARG A 175 -6.80 -20.27 -1.92
CA ARG A 175 -5.94 -21.33 -1.37
C ARG A 175 -5.12 -21.98 -2.49
N THR A 176 -4.84 -21.23 -3.54
CA THR A 176 -4.11 -21.70 -4.72
C THR A 176 -2.62 -21.47 -4.50
N PRO A 177 -1.74 -22.44 -4.74
CA PRO A 177 -0.30 -22.20 -4.66
C PRO A 177 0.15 -21.06 -5.56
N GLY A 178 0.90 -20.11 -5.00
CA GLY A 178 1.41 -18.94 -5.68
C GLY A 178 0.86 -17.63 -5.12
N TYR A 179 1.10 -16.53 -5.83
CA TYR A 179 0.70 -15.20 -5.42
C TYR A 179 -0.76 -14.93 -5.79
N ASP A 180 -1.60 -14.70 -4.79
CA ASP A 180 -2.97 -14.18 -4.93
C ASP A 180 -3.12 -12.90 -4.11
N ALA A 181 -3.27 -11.73 -4.74
CA ALA A 181 -3.33 -10.44 -4.06
C ALA A 181 -4.05 -9.36 -4.88
N GLU A 182 -3.95 -8.09 -4.43
CA GLU A 182 -4.46 -6.89 -5.11
C GLU A 182 -5.97 -6.96 -5.40
N ALA A 183 -6.73 -7.51 -4.45
CA ALA A 183 -8.16 -7.73 -4.62
C ALA A 183 -8.97 -6.46 -4.35
N THR A 184 -9.94 -6.17 -5.24
CA THR A 184 -10.95 -5.11 -5.05
C THR A 184 -12.35 -5.63 -5.36
N ILE A 185 -13.38 -4.94 -4.87
CA ILE A 185 -14.77 -5.39 -4.95
C ILE A 185 -15.57 -4.46 -5.84
N SER A 186 -16.37 -5.06 -6.72
CA SER A 186 -17.35 -4.35 -7.54
C SER A 186 -18.34 -3.58 -6.66
N PRO A 187 -18.66 -2.32 -6.97
CA PRO A 187 -19.68 -1.57 -6.24
C PRO A 187 -21.07 -2.20 -6.31
N ARG A 188 -21.32 -3.11 -7.27
CA ARG A 188 -22.54 -3.93 -7.31
C ARG A 188 -22.60 -4.99 -6.21
N GLY A 189 -21.45 -5.28 -5.54
CA GLY A 189 -21.38 -6.34 -4.53
C GLY A 189 -21.55 -7.75 -5.09
N ASP A 190 -21.14 -7.98 -6.33
CA ASP A 190 -21.33 -9.26 -7.05
C ASP A 190 -20.00 -9.96 -7.36
N ARG A 191 -18.90 -9.22 -7.53
CA ARG A 191 -17.59 -9.74 -7.94
C ARG A 191 -16.45 -9.12 -7.17
N ILE A 192 -15.39 -9.90 -7.03
CA ILE A 192 -14.03 -9.48 -6.65
C ILE A 192 -13.16 -9.62 -7.90
N VAL A 193 -12.33 -8.63 -8.22
CA VAL A 193 -11.22 -8.75 -9.17
C VAL A 193 -9.91 -8.83 -8.39
N PHE A 194 -8.96 -9.64 -8.83
CA PHE A 194 -7.68 -9.85 -8.15
C PHE A 194 -6.58 -10.29 -9.10
N THR A 195 -5.32 -10.16 -8.67
CA THR A 195 -4.12 -10.59 -9.40
C THR A 195 -3.67 -11.96 -8.93
N SER A 196 -3.32 -12.86 -9.86
CA SER A 196 -2.87 -14.21 -9.53
C SER A 196 -1.84 -14.74 -10.53
N VAL A 197 -0.92 -15.60 -10.05
CA VAL A 197 0.05 -16.33 -10.89
C VAL A 197 -0.35 -17.77 -11.19
N ARG A 198 -1.58 -18.17 -10.85
CA ARG A 198 -2.05 -19.58 -10.89
C ARG A 198 -1.90 -20.29 -12.23
N ASP A 199 -1.89 -19.57 -13.35
CA ASP A 199 -1.73 -20.11 -14.70
C ASP A 199 -0.34 -19.82 -15.29
N GLY A 200 0.64 -19.45 -14.42
CA GLY A 200 2.05 -19.28 -14.79
C GLY A 200 2.45 -17.90 -15.26
N ASP A 201 1.50 -16.94 -15.31
CA ASP A 201 1.75 -15.51 -15.55
C ASP A 201 0.94 -14.67 -14.57
N LEU A 202 1.29 -13.40 -14.41
CA LEU A 202 0.53 -12.46 -13.58
C LEU A 202 -0.67 -11.91 -14.36
N GLU A 203 -1.84 -12.42 -13.99
CA GLU A 203 -3.08 -12.14 -14.71
C GLU A 203 -4.19 -11.69 -13.75
N LEU A 204 -5.18 -11.01 -14.29
CA LEU A 204 -6.39 -10.66 -13.57
C LEU A 204 -7.40 -11.81 -13.62
N TYR A 205 -8.01 -12.04 -12.47
CA TYR A 205 -9.10 -12.99 -12.27
C TYR A 205 -10.28 -12.29 -11.60
N THR A 206 -11.48 -12.81 -11.82
CA THR A 206 -12.64 -12.47 -11.02
C THR A 206 -13.17 -13.67 -10.27
N MET A 207 -13.81 -13.44 -9.13
CA MET A 207 -14.52 -14.46 -8.35
C MET A 207 -15.77 -13.87 -7.71
N LYS A 208 -16.70 -14.71 -7.24
CA LYS A 208 -17.81 -14.26 -6.38
C LYS A 208 -17.29 -13.84 -5.01
N LEU A 209 -18.14 -13.14 -4.22
CA LEU A 209 -17.78 -12.64 -2.89
C LEU A 209 -17.45 -13.74 -1.87
N ASP A 210 -17.82 -14.99 -2.15
CA ASP A 210 -17.52 -16.17 -1.33
C ASP A 210 -16.26 -16.94 -1.78
N GLY A 211 -15.54 -16.42 -2.81
CA GLY A 211 -14.37 -17.04 -3.40
C GLY A 211 -14.68 -18.08 -4.50
N SER A 212 -15.94 -18.37 -4.78
CA SER A 212 -16.34 -19.30 -5.84
C SER A 212 -16.35 -18.66 -7.23
N ASP A 213 -16.53 -19.48 -8.29
CA ASP A 213 -16.66 -19.05 -9.68
C ASP A 213 -15.48 -18.17 -10.15
N VAL A 214 -14.26 -18.67 -9.92
CA VAL A 214 -13.03 -18.01 -10.36
C VAL A 214 -12.91 -18.06 -11.88
N ARG A 215 -12.67 -16.89 -12.51
CA ARG A 215 -12.53 -16.75 -13.97
C ARG A 215 -11.33 -15.87 -14.29
N ARG A 216 -10.44 -16.33 -15.16
CA ARG A 216 -9.37 -15.52 -15.73
C ARG A 216 -9.94 -14.55 -16.76
N ILE A 217 -9.50 -13.28 -16.71
CA ILE A 217 -10.01 -12.20 -17.57
C ILE A 217 -8.93 -11.50 -18.40
N THR A 218 -7.64 -11.70 -18.10
CA THR A 218 -6.52 -11.28 -18.94
C THR A 218 -5.69 -12.48 -19.40
N HIS A 219 -5.02 -12.36 -20.57
CA HIS A 219 -4.33 -13.49 -21.22
C HIS A 219 -3.06 -13.08 -21.96
N ALA A 220 -2.70 -11.80 -21.97
CA ALA A 220 -1.55 -11.31 -22.71
C ALA A 220 -0.26 -11.48 -21.90
N PRO A 221 0.85 -11.96 -22.47
CA PRO A 221 2.09 -12.11 -21.75
C PRO A 221 2.58 -10.81 -21.12
N GLY A 222 2.94 -10.87 -19.84
CA GLY A 222 3.38 -9.73 -19.03
C GLY A 222 2.58 -9.57 -17.76
N TYR A 223 2.89 -8.53 -16.99
CA TYR A 223 2.19 -8.24 -15.74
C TYR A 223 0.83 -7.60 -16.02
N ASP A 224 -0.21 -8.12 -15.41
CA ASP A 224 -1.53 -7.52 -15.26
C ASP A 224 -1.91 -7.50 -13.77
N GLY A 225 -2.16 -6.32 -13.18
CA GLY A 225 -2.46 -6.27 -11.74
C GLY A 225 -3.01 -4.93 -11.24
N GLY A 226 -3.48 -4.94 -9.99
CA GLY A 226 -3.99 -3.78 -9.29
C GLY A 226 -5.24 -3.19 -9.93
N ALA A 227 -6.24 -4.02 -10.20
CA ALA A 227 -7.47 -3.63 -10.89
C ALA A 227 -8.53 -3.06 -9.95
N PHE A 228 -9.28 -2.05 -10.46
CA PHE A 228 -10.45 -1.47 -9.82
C PHE A 228 -11.65 -1.48 -10.78
N PHE A 229 -12.83 -1.67 -10.22
CA PHE A 229 -14.08 -1.55 -10.98
C PHE A 229 -14.47 -0.07 -11.20
N SER A 230 -15.18 0.19 -12.30
CA SER A 230 -15.87 1.47 -12.52
C SER A 230 -16.96 1.71 -11.48
N PRO A 231 -17.42 2.96 -11.30
CA PRO A 231 -18.52 3.27 -10.39
C PRO A 231 -19.82 2.49 -10.67
N GLN A 232 -20.03 2.10 -11.93
CA GLN A 232 -21.18 1.28 -12.36
C GLN A 232 -20.90 -0.23 -12.26
N GLY A 233 -19.62 -0.63 -12.01
CA GLY A 233 -19.21 -2.03 -11.94
C GLY A 233 -19.25 -2.78 -13.28
N ASP A 234 -19.31 -2.07 -14.41
CA ASP A 234 -19.35 -2.62 -15.77
C ASP A 234 -18.00 -2.64 -16.47
N LYS A 235 -17.02 -1.90 -15.95
CA LYS A 235 -15.65 -1.84 -16.44
C LYS A 235 -14.63 -2.11 -15.34
N ILE A 236 -13.41 -2.40 -15.74
CA ILE A 236 -12.22 -2.46 -14.88
C ILE A 236 -11.12 -1.58 -15.47
N VAL A 237 -10.29 -1.01 -14.61
CA VAL A 237 -9.04 -0.33 -14.93
C VAL A 237 -7.91 -1.01 -14.17
N TRP A 238 -6.75 -1.19 -14.82
CA TRP A 238 -5.58 -1.80 -14.18
C TRP A 238 -4.27 -1.31 -14.80
N ARG A 239 -3.15 -1.63 -14.16
CA ARG A 239 -1.81 -1.42 -14.72
C ARG A 239 -1.29 -2.71 -15.33
N ALA A 240 -0.61 -2.61 -16.47
CA ALA A 240 -0.04 -3.77 -17.14
C ALA A 240 1.26 -3.45 -17.88
N SER A 241 2.11 -4.47 -18.05
CA SER A 241 3.23 -4.43 -18.97
C SER A 241 2.97 -5.33 -20.19
N ARG A 242 3.56 -4.97 -21.32
CA ARG A 242 3.50 -5.78 -22.55
C ARG A 242 4.91 -5.94 -23.11
N PRO A 243 5.79 -6.65 -22.38
CA PRO A 243 7.19 -6.82 -22.78
C PRO A 243 7.29 -7.66 -24.07
N GLN A 244 8.29 -7.36 -24.89
CA GLN A 244 8.59 -8.08 -26.13
C GLN A 244 10.09 -8.38 -26.24
N GLY A 245 10.46 -9.37 -27.03
CA GLY A 245 11.86 -9.72 -27.26
C GLY A 245 12.63 -9.97 -25.94
N GLU A 246 13.75 -9.30 -25.76
CA GLU A 246 14.62 -9.44 -24.57
C GLU A 246 13.92 -9.02 -23.27
N GLU A 247 13.02 -8.05 -23.33
CA GLU A 247 12.24 -7.63 -22.15
C GLU A 247 11.28 -8.74 -21.68
N LEU A 248 10.68 -9.49 -22.61
CA LEU A 248 9.82 -10.63 -22.28
C LEU A 248 10.64 -11.78 -21.67
N GLU A 249 11.85 -11.98 -22.14
CA GLU A 249 12.77 -12.98 -21.58
C GLU A 249 13.22 -12.61 -20.17
N ASP A 250 13.55 -11.33 -19.94
CA ASP A 250 13.87 -10.81 -18.59
C ASP A 250 12.66 -10.95 -17.65
N TYR A 251 11.46 -10.59 -18.10
CA TYR A 251 10.21 -10.75 -17.35
C TYR A 251 10.01 -12.21 -16.93
N ARG A 252 10.08 -13.16 -17.86
CA ARG A 252 9.92 -14.60 -17.57
C ARG A 252 10.98 -15.13 -16.61
N ARG A 253 12.22 -14.68 -16.79
CA ARG A 253 13.34 -15.06 -15.92
C ARG A 253 13.14 -14.55 -14.49
N LEU A 254 12.66 -13.33 -14.30
CA LEU A 254 12.32 -12.76 -13.00
C LEU A 254 11.12 -13.46 -12.39
N LEU A 255 10.05 -13.67 -13.16
CA LEU A 255 8.83 -14.34 -12.72
C LEU A 255 9.12 -15.76 -12.19
N ALA A 256 10.00 -16.52 -12.86
CA ALA A 256 10.46 -17.83 -12.39
C ALA A 256 11.21 -17.79 -11.04
N GLN A 257 11.68 -16.61 -10.62
CA GLN A 257 12.30 -16.35 -9.32
C GLN A 257 11.33 -15.73 -8.30
N GLY A 258 10.05 -15.61 -8.64
CA GLY A 258 9.06 -14.91 -7.83
C GLY A 258 9.29 -13.39 -7.78
N LEU A 259 9.81 -12.81 -8.83
CA LEU A 259 10.13 -11.38 -8.94
C LEU A 259 9.49 -10.77 -10.18
N ILE A 260 9.18 -9.47 -10.12
CA ILE A 260 8.84 -8.65 -11.29
C ILE A 260 9.58 -7.32 -11.25
N ARG A 261 9.81 -6.75 -12.44
CA ARG A 261 10.32 -5.38 -12.60
C ARG A 261 9.14 -4.45 -12.90
N PRO A 262 8.75 -3.56 -11.97
CA PRO A 262 7.60 -2.69 -12.16
C PRO A 262 7.98 -1.40 -12.93
N SER A 263 8.47 -1.56 -14.14
CA SER A 263 8.81 -0.45 -15.05
C SER A 263 8.02 -0.55 -16.34
N LYS A 264 7.79 0.57 -17.02
CA LYS A 264 7.03 0.64 -18.27
C LYS A 264 5.65 -0.01 -18.12
N LEU A 265 4.98 0.30 -17.03
CA LEU A 265 3.59 -0.12 -16.81
C LEU A 265 2.67 0.91 -17.44
N GLU A 266 1.72 0.43 -18.23
CA GLU A 266 0.70 1.26 -18.86
C GLU A 266 -0.67 1.00 -18.25
N ILE A 267 -1.60 1.95 -18.39
CA ILE A 267 -2.96 1.82 -17.89
C ILE A 267 -3.86 1.24 -18.98
N PHE A 268 -4.64 0.25 -18.61
CA PHE A 268 -5.60 -0.44 -19.45
C PHE A 268 -7.01 -0.35 -18.86
N VAL A 269 -8.00 -0.38 -19.74
CA VAL A 269 -9.43 -0.43 -19.42
C VAL A 269 -10.08 -1.53 -20.22
N ALA A 270 -11.05 -2.25 -19.63
CA ALA A 270 -11.87 -3.25 -20.30
C ALA A 270 -13.28 -3.28 -19.71
N ASN A 271 -14.19 -4.02 -20.33
CA ASN A 271 -15.40 -4.44 -19.66
C ASN A 271 -15.06 -5.37 -18.47
N ALA A 272 -15.93 -5.45 -17.46
CA ALA A 272 -15.68 -6.23 -16.26
C ALA A 272 -15.53 -7.75 -16.49
N ASP A 273 -15.92 -8.24 -17.65
CA ASP A 273 -15.73 -9.62 -18.10
C ASP A 273 -14.40 -9.87 -18.85
N GLY A 274 -13.57 -8.83 -19.01
CA GLY A 274 -12.30 -8.88 -19.74
C GLY A 274 -12.43 -8.63 -21.25
N SER A 275 -13.60 -8.36 -21.78
CA SER A 275 -13.79 -7.99 -23.19
C SER A 275 -13.47 -6.50 -23.45
N ASP A 276 -13.28 -6.13 -24.71
CA ASP A 276 -12.99 -4.74 -25.15
C ASP A 276 -11.78 -4.11 -24.43
N VAL A 277 -10.66 -4.83 -24.35
CA VAL A 277 -9.42 -4.35 -23.73
C VAL A 277 -8.84 -3.20 -24.54
N ARG A 278 -8.58 -2.07 -23.88
CA ARG A 278 -7.94 -0.89 -24.47
C ARG A 278 -6.84 -0.37 -23.57
N GLN A 279 -5.70 -0.06 -24.16
CA GLN A 279 -4.61 0.67 -23.53
C GLN A 279 -4.91 2.16 -23.62
N ILE A 280 -4.90 2.89 -22.49
CA ILE A 280 -5.20 4.32 -22.45
C ILE A 280 -3.98 5.21 -22.18
N THR A 281 -2.85 4.64 -21.76
CA THR A 281 -1.55 5.33 -21.73
C THR A 281 -0.53 4.59 -22.59
N ALA A 282 0.37 5.33 -23.25
CA ALA A 282 1.47 4.77 -24.07
C ALA A 282 2.68 5.71 -23.94
N ASN A 283 3.10 5.97 -22.71
CA ASN A 283 4.10 7.00 -22.41
C ASN A 283 5.45 6.43 -21.97
N GLY A 284 5.56 5.10 -21.79
CA GLY A 284 6.79 4.41 -21.40
C GLY A 284 7.27 4.69 -19.97
N ALA A 285 6.46 5.38 -19.17
CA ALA A 285 6.70 5.64 -17.76
C ALA A 285 6.26 4.45 -16.89
N ALA A 286 6.45 4.58 -15.60
CA ALA A 286 5.86 3.68 -14.62
C ALA A 286 4.53 4.29 -14.14
N ASN A 287 3.42 3.75 -14.63
CA ASN A 287 2.07 4.21 -14.26
C ASN A 287 1.44 3.20 -13.28
N PHE A 288 0.94 3.68 -12.12
CA PHE A 288 0.47 2.83 -11.03
C PHE A 288 -0.88 3.28 -10.49
N ALA A 289 -1.52 2.37 -9.73
CA ALA A 289 -2.68 2.62 -8.92
C ALA A 289 -3.78 3.44 -9.64
N PRO A 290 -4.24 2.99 -10.81
CA PRO A 290 -5.33 3.66 -11.50
C PRO A 290 -6.64 3.51 -10.72
N PHE A 291 -7.44 4.56 -10.69
CA PHE A 291 -8.78 4.54 -10.11
C PHE A 291 -9.74 5.34 -10.99
N PHE A 292 -10.98 4.88 -11.13
CA PHE A 292 -11.97 5.61 -11.90
C PHE A 292 -12.40 6.90 -11.18
N HIS A 293 -12.51 7.97 -11.95
CA HIS A 293 -13.25 9.15 -11.51
C HIS A 293 -14.74 8.78 -11.34
N PRO A 294 -15.47 9.36 -10.36
CA PRO A 294 -16.88 9.02 -10.10
C PRO A 294 -17.83 9.21 -11.30
N SER A 295 -17.47 10.05 -12.27
CA SER A 295 -18.22 10.13 -13.55
C SER A 295 -18.19 8.84 -14.36
N GLY A 296 -17.19 7.97 -14.14
CA GLY A 296 -16.94 6.79 -14.98
C GLY A 296 -16.30 7.10 -16.34
N GLU A 297 -15.94 8.36 -16.62
CA GLU A 297 -15.40 8.81 -17.92
C GLU A 297 -13.88 9.06 -17.90
N LYS A 298 -13.28 9.15 -16.72
CA LYS A 298 -11.87 9.44 -16.51
C LYS A 298 -11.23 8.47 -15.53
N VAL A 299 -9.90 8.39 -15.57
CA VAL A 299 -9.05 7.63 -14.65
C VAL A 299 -8.03 8.56 -14.03
N ILE A 300 -7.89 8.51 -12.70
CA ILE A 300 -6.76 9.08 -11.98
C ILE A 300 -5.74 7.97 -11.72
N PHE A 301 -4.45 8.29 -11.81
CA PHE A 301 -3.36 7.32 -11.56
C PHE A 301 -2.11 8.06 -11.12
N CYS A 302 -1.11 7.37 -10.55
CA CYS A 302 0.19 7.98 -10.29
C CYS A 302 1.22 7.54 -11.32
N SER A 303 2.16 8.44 -11.65
CA SER A 303 3.16 8.22 -12.69
C SER A 303 4.42 9.04 -12.45
N ASN A 304 5.58 8.48 -12.81
CA ASN A 304 6.82 9.23 -12.91
C ASN A 304 7.04 9.87 -14.29
N LEU A 305 5.98 10.15 -15.02
CA LEU A 305 6.00 10.70 -16.38
C LEU A 305 6.81 11.99 -16.52
N ALA A 306 6.81 12.85 -15.49
CA ALA A 306 7.56 14.11 -15.51
C ALA A 306 9.08 13.89 -15.58
N ASP A 307 9.59 12.80 -14.95
CA ASP A 307 10.96 12.31 -15.09
C ASP A 307 11.00 10.78 -14.92
N PRO A 308 10.89 10.00 -16.02
CA PRO A 308 10.82 8.53 -15.97
C PRO A 308 12.04 7.83 -15.37
N ARG A 309 13.14 8.55 -15.13
CA ARG A 309 14.35 8.03 -14.48
C ARG A 309 14.40 8.30 -12.98
N SER A 310 13.49 9.10 -12.47
CA SER A 310 13.42 9.45 -11.04
C SER A 310 12.40 8.59 -10.30
N ARG A 311 12.33 8.83 -8.99
CA ARG A 311 11.28 8.28 -8.11
C ARG A 311 10.19 9.31 -7.81
N ASN A 312 10.19 10.43 -8.55
CA ASN A 312 9.14 11.42 -8.45
C ASN A 312 7.90 10.91 -9.14
N PHE A 313 6.88 10.61 -8.37
CA PHE A 313 5.57 10.21 -8.85
C PHE A 313 4.56 11.29 -8.52
N ASP A 314 3.79 11.66 -9.54
CA ASP A 314 2.67 12.59 -9.40
C ASP A 314 1.36 11.93 -9.78
N LEU A 315 0.25 12.52 -9.37
CA LEU A 315 -1.08 12.12 -9.81
C LEU A 315 -1.41 12.74 -11.16
N TYR A 316 -2.00 11.93 -12.02
CA TYR A 316 -2.46 12.34 -13.35
C TYR A 316 -3.92 11.92 -13.55
N LEU A 317 -4.66 12.70 -14.32
CA LEU A 317 -6.02 12.41 -14.75
C LEU A 317 -6.05 12.26 -16.28
N ILE A 318 -6.77 11.27 -16.80
CA ILE A 318 -6.87 11.00 -18.24
C ILE A 318 -8.27 10.53 -18.59
N ASP A 319 -8.75 10.82 -19.81
CA ASP A 319 -10.00 10.30 -20.31
C ASP A 319 -9.87 8.80 -20.71
N LEU A 320 -10.99 8.07 -20.75
CA LEU A 320 -10.98 6.64 -21.10
C LEU A 320 -10.54 6.34 -22.53
N ASP A 321 -10.50 7.32 -23.42
CA ASP A 321 -9.97 7.21 -24.77
C ASP A 321 -8.47 7.54 -24.88
N GLY A 322 -7.83 7.88 -23.73
CA GLY A 322 -6.43 8.30 -23.68
C GLY A 322 -6.17 9.77 -23.96
N ALA A 323 -7.21 10.57 -24.14
CA ALA A 323 -7.09 12.02 -24.37
C ALA A 323 -7.04 12.81 -23.04
N ASN A 324 -6.75 14.11 -23.16
CA ASN A 324 -6.83 15.11 -22.08
C ASN A 324 -6.02 14.72 -20.82
N LEU A 325 -4.81 14.20 -21.00
CA LEU A 325 -3.89 13.92 -19.89
C LEU A 325 -3.57 15.22 -19.12
N GLU A 326 -3.89 15.26 -17.84
CA GLU A 326 -3.67 16.39 -16.92
C GLU A 326 -2.82 15.95 -15.72
N ARG A 327 -1.74 16.68 -15.39
CA ARG A 327 -1.00 16.51 -14.14
C ARG A 327 -1.75 17.20 -13.01
N VAL A 328 -2.04 16.46 -11.92
CA VAL A 328 -2.84 16.91 -10.78
C VAL A 328 -1.97 17.39 -9.63
N THR A 329 -0.88 16.67 -9.31
CA THR A 329 0.06 17.03 -8.24
C THR A 329 1.43 17.38 -8.79
N TYR A 330 2.23 18.10 -7.97
CA TYR A 330 3.51 18.68 -8.38
C TYR A 330 4.56 18.64 -7.26
N PHE A 331 4.40 17.75 -6.29
CA PHE A 331 5.39 17.57 -5.23
C PHE A 331 6.62 16.81 -5.77
N GLU A 332 7.83 17.26 -5.38
CA GLU A 332 9.10 16.73 -5.94
C GLU A 332 9.56 15.43 -5.29
N ASP A 333 8.67 14.48 -5.01
CA ASP A 333 9.03 13.14 -4.57
C ASP A 333 7.86 12.17 -4.88
N PHE A 334 7.07 11.73 -3.92
CA PHE A 334 6.06 10.69 -4.14
C PHE A 334 4.66 11.15 -3.76
N ASP A 335 3.77 11.13 -4.74
CA ASP A 335 2.32 11.13 -4.59
C ASP A 335 1.73 9.90 -5.29
N GLY A 336 0.95 9.08 -4.60
CA GLY A 336 0.45 7.83 -5.17
C GLY A 336 -0.81 7.30 -4.53
N PHE A 337 -1.34 6.22 -5.08
CA PHE A 337 -2.52 5.50 -4.59
C PHE A 337 -3.76 6.39 -4.44
N PRO A 338 -4.17 7.13 -5.49
CA PRO A 338 -5.33 8.00 -5.41
C PRO A 338 -6.63 7.21 -5.43
N MET A 339 -7.62 7.62 -4.63
CA MET A 339 -8.99 7.14 -4.70
C MET A 339 -9.97 8.29 -4.44
N PHE A 340 -11.01 8.39 -5.24
CA PHE A 340 -12.12 9.31 -4.98
C PHE A 340 -13.06 8.77 -3.91
N SER A 341 -13.62 9.67 -3.10
CA SER A 341 -14.77 9.34 -2.26
C SER A 341 -15.97 8.91 -3.14
N PRO A 342 -16.91 8.11 -2.60
CA PRO A 342 -18.05 7.65 -3.38
C PRO A 342 -18.93 8.77 -3.98
N ASP A 343 -18.95 9.93 -3.33
CA ASP A 343 -19.67 11.13 -3.82
C ASP A 343 -18.83 12.01 -4.76
N GLY A 344 -17.55 11.68 -4.97
CA GLY A 344 -16.63 12.38 -5.85
C GLY A 344 -16.12 13.73 -5.34
N THR A 345 -16.44 14.09 -4.11
CA THR A 345 -16.09 15.42 -3.57
C THR A 345 -14.71 15.48 -2.93
N THR A 346 -14.12 14.32 -2.65
CA THR A 346 -12.84 14.20 -1.92
C THR A 346 -11.92 13.20 -2.62
N LEU A 347 -10.63 13.51 -2.65
CA LEU A 347 -9.56 12.60 -3.07
C LEU A 347 -8.74 12.21 -1.86
N VAL A 348 -8.50 10.91 -1.66
CA VAL A 348 -7.47 10.39 -0.77
C VAL A 348 -6.26 9.97 -1.59
N PHE A 349 -5.05 10.20 -1.07
CA PHE A 349 -3.80 9.73 -1.68
C PHE A 349 -2.71 9.58 -0.62
N ALA A 350 -1.67 8.82 -0.93
CA ALA A 350 -0.46 8.71 -0.12
C ALA A 350 0.61 9.66 -0.64
N SER A 351 1.36 10.29 0.26
CA SER A 351 2.43 11.22 -0.11
C SER A 351 3.52 11.22 0.96
N ASN A 352 4.75 11.47 0.56
CA ASN A 352 5.85 11.74 1.48
C ASN A 352 6.11 13.24 1.68
N ARG A 353 5.18 14.09 1.25
CA ARG A 353 5.18 15.53 1.59
C ARG A 353 5.02 15.72 3.09
N PHE A 354 5.71 16.72 3.66
CA PHE A 354 5.68 17.06 5.09
C PHE A 354 6.11 15.93 6.03
N ASN A 355 6.81 14.91 5.53
CA ASN A 355 7.36 13.85 6.38
C ASN A 355 8.47 14.40 7.28
N SER A 356 8.61 13.80 8.46
CA SER A 356 9.62 14.15 9.45
C SER A 356 10.84 13.22 9.39
N GLN A 357 10.67 12.05 8.76
CA GLN A 357 11.70 11.02 8.67
C GLN A 357 11.85 10.53 7.21
N PRO A 358 13.06 10.07 6.80
CA PRO A 358 13.24 9.41 5.51
C PRO A 358 12.33 8.18 5.37
N PHE A 359 11.82 7.94 4.17
CA PHE A 359 10.94 6.81 3.80
C PHE A 359 9.54 6.84 4.42
N GLU A 360 9.22 7.87 5.18
CA GLU A 360 7.88 8.07 5.69
C GLU A 360 6.94 8.44 4.53
N THR A 361 5.76 7.82 4.50
CA THR A 361 4.63 8.22 3.66
C THR A 361 3.39 8.39 4.53
N ASN A 362 2.58 9.39 4.22
CA ASN A 362 1.39 9.72 4.98
C ASN A 362 0.16 9.75 4.09
N ILE A 363 -1.01 9.55 4.71
CA ILE A 363 -2.30 9.62 4.04
C ILE A 363 -2.80 11.08 4.08
N PHE A 364 -3.21 11.56 2.92
CA PHE A 364 -3.77 12.89 2.72
C PHE A 364 -5.19 12.80 2.16
N LEU A 365 -6.03 13.75 2.58
CA LEU A 365 -7.31 14.06 1.95
C LEU A 365 -7.25 15.46 1.36
N ALA A 366 -7.87 15.65 0.20
CA ALA A 366 -8.10 16.95 -0.38
C ALA A 366 -9.54 17.04 -0.92
N ASP A 367 -10.16 18.20 -0.81
CA ASP A 367 -11.42 18.45 -1.50
C ASP A 367 -11.14 18.55 -3.00
N TRP A 368 -11.91 17.81 -3.80
CA TRP A 368 -11.74 17.78 -5.25
C TRP A 368 -12.43 18.96 -5.93
N VAL A 369 -11.73 19.63 -6.83
CA VAL A 369 -12.22 20.79 -7.61
C VAL A 369 -12.44 20.37 -9.06
N GLU A 370 -13.70 20.23 -9.48
CA GLU A 370 -14.05 19.81 -10.85
C GLU A 370 -13.74 20.87 -11.91
N ASN A 371 -14.14 22.10 -11.67
CA ASN A 371 -14.00 23.17 -12.63
C ASN A 371 -12.77 24.03 -12.32
N THR A 372 -11.65 23.72 -12.97
CA THR A 372 -10.47 24.59 -12.99
C THR A 372 -10.57 25.56 -14.17
N ALA A 373 -11.53 26.50 -14.14
CA ALA A 373 -11.54 27.59 -15.13
C ALA A 373 -10.17 28.29 -15.14
N PRO A 374 -9.59 28.60 -16.29
CA PRO A 374 -8.37 29.39 -16.33
C PRO A 374 -8.62 30.70 -15.56
N ARG A 375 -7.82 30.95 -14.51
CA ARG A 375 -7.80 32.26 -13.87
C ARG A 375 -7.40 33.22 -14.99
N GLY A 376 -8.31 34.16 -15.33
CA GLY A 376 -7.98 35.23 -16.21
C GLY A 376 -6.67 35.88 -15.73
N ASN A 377 -5.77 36.13 -16.66
CA ASN A 377 -4.54 36.87 -16.38
C ASN A 377 -4.95 38.23 -15.79
N ASP A 378 -4.81 38.37 -14.47
CA ASP A 378 -4.76 39.67 -13.78
C ASP A 378 -3.30 40.10 -13.66
#